data_9b40b0b099b7719bc6980af6f570211b
#
_entry.id   9b40b0b099b7719bc6980af6f570211b
#
_cell.length_a   1.000
_cell.length_b   1.000
_cell.length_c   1.000
_cell.angle_alpha   90.00
_cell.angle_beta   90.00
_cell.angle_gamma   90.00
#
_symmetry.space_group_name_H-M   'P 1'
#
loop_
_entity.id
_entity.type
_entity.pdbx_description
1 polymer ?
#
loop_
_entity_poly.entity_id
_entity_poly.type
_entity_poly.pdbx_seq_one_letter_code
_entity_poly.pdbx_strand_id
1 'polypeptide(L)'
;MHTSGAIEINSYKPTSTTGRALQAGLSVLIAVEIEFHELYGYSLNITDVEPSYTIGDVVRRRNEILTRLQADGVADLNRELSLPRPAMRFAIISAQTAAGYGDFIHQLEQSGYPFKTQLFPAFMQGEKVESSIIVALERIAAEQDQWDAV
;
A
#
# COMPACT_ATOMS: atom_id res chain seq x y z
N MET A 1 -21.07 25.06 -9.12
CA MET A 1 -20.33 25.35 -7.87
C MET A 1 -20.16 24.01 -7.13
N HIS A 2 -18.98 23.41 -7.20
CA HIS A 2 -18.64 22.23 -6.40
C HIS A 2 -18.11 22.74 -5.06
N THR A 3 -18.90 22.64 -4.00
CA THR A 3 -18.43 22.82 -2.63
C THR A 3 -17.81 21.49 -2.19
N SER A 4 -16.49 21.41 -2.20
CA SER A 4 -15.75 20.34 -1.53
C SER A 4 -15.84 20.58 -0.02
N GLY A 5 -16.82 19.98 0.64
CA GLY A 5 -16.91 19.98 2.08
C GLY A 5 -16.08 18.83 2.64
N ALA A 6 -15.06 19.13 3.43
CA ALA A 6 -14.44 18.11 4.25
C ALA A 6 -15.41 17.69 5.37
N ILE A 7 -15.76 16.42 5.45
CA ILE A 7 -16.55 15.87 6.55
C ILE A 7 -15.57 15.51 7.67
N GLU A 8 -15.56 16.29 8.75
CA GLU A 8 -14.85 15.90 9.97
C GLU A 8 -15.69 14.88 10.75
N ILE A 9 -15.20 13.66 10.86
CA ILE A 9 -15.81 12.61 11.67
C ILE A 9 -15.22 12.67 13.08
N ASN A 10 -15.79 13.52 13.93
CA ASN A 10 -15.22 13.80 15.27
C ASN A 10 -15.61 12.80 16.38
N SER A 11 -16.48 11.80 16.15
CA SER A 11 -16.95 10.94 17.22
C SER A 11 -17.32 9.50 16.84
N TYR A 12 -16.81 8.97 15.72
CA TYR A 12 -17.06 7.57 15.40
C TYR A 12 -16.20 6.68 16.30
N LYS A 13 -16.83 5.99 17.25
CA LYS A 13 -16.21 4.84 17.93
C LYS A 13 -16.47 3.62 17.06
N PRO A 14 -15.42 2.97 16.49
CA PRO A 14 -15.65 1.74 15.75
C PRO A 14 -16.33 0.73 16.68
N THR A 15 -17.53 0.30 16.32
CA THR A 15 -18.15 -0.84 16.96
C THR A 15 -17.25 -2.05 16.76
N SER A 16 -17.18 -2.92 17.76
CA SER A 16 -16.22 -4.03 17.91
C SER A 16 -16.17 -5.05 16.77
N THR A 17 -16.94 -4.85 15.71
CA THR A 17 -17.06 -5.79 14.58
C THR A 17 -15.98 -5.59 13.51
N THR A 18 -15.33 -4.44 13.40
CA THR A 18 -14.33 -4.18 12.34
C THR A 18 -12.91 -3.96 12.83
N GLY A 19 -12.71 -3.55 14.08
CA GLY A 19 -11.37 -3.33 14.65
C GLY A 19 -10.44 -2.38 13.87
N ARG A 20 -10.90 -1.77 12.77
CA ARG A 20 -10.14 -0.85 11.95
C ARG A 20 -10.73 0.55 11.97
N ALA A 21 -9.90 1.53 12.24
CA ALA A 21 -10.23 2.93 12.09
C ALA A 21 -10.49 3.26 10.60
N LEU A 22 -11.44 4.15 10.34
CA LEU A 22 -11.65 4.70 9.00
C LEU A 22 -10.39 5.46 8.55
N GLN A 23 -9.95 5.20 7.33
CA GLN A 23 -8.78 5.84 6.73
C GLN A 23 -9.20 6.61 5.48
N ALA A 24 -8.48 7.67 5.16
CA ALA A 24 -8.67 8.41 3.93
C ALA A 24 -8.51 7.48 2.70
N GLY A 25 -9.37 7.68 1.70
CA GLY A 25 -9.35 6.90 0.46
C GLY A 25 -10.20 5.62 0.48
N LEU A 26 -10.85 5.28 1.59
CA LEU A 26 -11.81 4.17 1.65
C LEU A 26 -13.19 4.60 1.16
N SER A 27 -13.82 3.75 0.34
CA SER A 27 -15.25 3.86 0.02
C SER A 27 -16.05 3.17 1.12
N VAL A 28 -16.96 3.89 1.75
CA VAL A 28 -17.78 3.39 2.85
C VAL A 28 -19.27 3.58 2.54
N LEU A 29 -20.08 2.64 2.92
CA LEU A 29 -21.54 2.79 2.93
C LEU A 29 -21.94 3.20 4.36
N ILE A 30 -22.61 4.33 4.48
CA ILE A 30 -22.98 4.91 5.77
C ILE A 30 -24.50 5.13 5.84
N ALA A 31 -25.07 4.88 7.01
CA ALA A 31 -26.40 5.36 7.36
C ALA A 31 -26.26 6.75 8.00
N VAL A 32 -27.09 7.68 7.57
CA VAL A 32 -27.07 9.06 8.06
C VAL A 32 -28.47 9.54 8.45
N GLU A 33 -28.53 10.33 9.51
CA GLU A 33 -29.70 11.15 9.84
C GLU A 33 -29.44 12.59 9.35
N ILE A 34 -30.43 13.15 8.70
CA ILE A 34 -30.39 14.51 8.20
C ILE A 34 -31.04 15.41 9.24
N GLU A 35 -30.27 16.34 9.77
CA GLU A 35 -30.76 17.38 10.66
C GLU A 35 -30.70 18.73 9.99
N PHE A 36 -31.72 19.55 10.18
CA PHE A 36 -31.78 20.93 9.70
C PHE A 36 -31.71 21.89 10.87
N HIS A 37 -30.76 22.83 10.80
CA HIS A 37 -30.63 23.92 11.75
C HIS A 37 -30.79 25.27 11.03
N GLU A 38 -31.63 26.13 11.57
CA GLU A 38 -31.98 27.43 10.91
C GLU A 38 -30.77 28.31 10.63
N LEU A 39 -29.71 28.26 11.43
CA LEU A 39 -28.51 29.08 11.26
C LEU A 39 -27.39 28.38 10.49
N TYR A 40 -27.31 27.02 10.56
CA TYR A 40 -26.19 26.26 10.01
C TYR A 40 -26.56 25.40 8.79
N GLY A 41 -27.85 25.38 8.43
CA GLY A 41 -28.35 24.59 7.30
C GLY A 41 -28.47 23.09 7.60
N TYR A 42 -28.24 22.25 6.61
CA TYR A 42 -28.32 20.80 6.77
C TYR A 42 -27.02 20.23 7.33
N SER A 43 -27.14 19.35 8.30
CA SER A 43 -26.07 18.49 8.80
C SER A 43 -26.40 17.01 8.59
N LEU A 44 -25.38 16.19 8.40
CA LEU A 44 -25.50 14.74 8.26
C LEU A 44 -24.82 14.08 9.46
N ASN A 45 -25.61 13.43 10.29
CA ASN A 45 -25.09 12.66 11.43
C ASN A 45 -24.95 11.20 11.01
N ILE A 46 -23.73 10.67 11.01
CA ILE A 46 -23.48 9.26 10.69
C ILE A 46 -23.94 8.42 11.85
N THR A 47 -24.93 7.55 11.62
CA THR A 47 -25.51 6.65 12.62
C THR A 47 -24.94 5.25 12.52
N ASP A 48 -24.52 4.80 11.33
CA ASP A 48 -23.92 3.48 11.13
C ASP A 48 -22.98 3.45 9.92
N VAL A 49 -22.07 2.46 9.89
CA VAL A 49 -21.13 2.21 8.81
C VAL A 49 -21.13 0.73 8.47
N GLU A 50 -21.39 0.38 7.22
CA GLU A 50 -21.41 -1.01 6.74
C GLU A 50 -20.00 -1.48 6.33
N PRO A 51 -19.36 -2.34 7.15
CA PRO A 51 -17.97 -2.77 6.92
C PRO A 51 -17.79 -3.66 5.70
N SER A 52 -18.79 -4.47 5.38
CA SER A 52 -18.73 -5.44 4.28
C SER A 52 -18.64 -4.74 2.92
N TYR A 53 -19.19 -3.55 2.80
CA TYR A 53 -19.10 -2.73 1.58
C TYR A 53 -17.65 -2.35 1.27
N THR A 54 -16.90 -1.90 2.27
CA THR A 54 -15.50 -1.51 2.13
C THR A 54 -14.62 -2.71 1.73
N ILE A 55 -14.85 -3.87 2.35
CA ILE A 55 -14.13 -5.11 2.03
C ILE A 55 -14.42 -5.54 0.60
N GLY A 56 -15.70 -5.50 0.18
CA GLY A 56 -16.12 -5.82 -1.19
C GLY A 56 -15.48 -4.90 -2.24
N ASP A 57 -15.39 -3.59 -1.98
CA ASP A 57 -14.76 -2.64 -2.88
C ASP A 57 -13.25 -2.89 -3.05
N VAL A 58 -12.54 -3.19 -1.97
CA VAL A 58 -11.11 -3.55 -2.00
C VAL A 58 -10.87 -4.80 -2.83
N VAL A 59 -11.69 -5.85 -2.63
CA VAL A 59 -11.58 -7.09 -3.40
C VAL A 59 -11.88 -6.86 -4.88
N ARG A 60 -12.91 -6.07 -5.20
CA ARG A 60 -13.24 -5.71 -6.56
C ARG A 60 -12.08 -4.98 -7.25
N ARG A 61 -11.55 -3.93 -6.64
CA ARG A 61 -10.41 -3.16 -7.18
C ARG A 61 -9.18 -4.03 -7.38
N ARG A 62 -8.88 -4.91 -6.43
CA ARG A 62 -7.79 -5.87 -6.58
C ARG A 62 -7.98 -6.76 -7.81
N ASN A 63 -9.18 -7.29 -8.01
CA ASN A 63 -9.47 -8.15 -9.14
C ASN A 63 -9.41 -7.39 -10.48
N GLU A 64 -9.89 -6.16 -10.54
CA GLU A 64 -9.76 -5.28 -11.71
C GLU A 64 -8.30 -5.04 -12.09
N ILE A 65 -7.44 -4.76 -11.09
CA ILE A 65 -6.00 -4.58 -11.31
C ILE A 65 -5.37 -5.87 -11.83
N LEU A 66 -5.66 -7.02 -11.21
CA LEU A 66 -5.13 -8.31 -11.66
C LEU A 66 -5.54 -8.63 -13.09
N THR A 67 -6.82 -8.42 -13.44
CA THR A 67 -7.33 -8.64 -14.80
C THR A 67 -6.59 -7.74 -15.81
N ARG A 68 -6.35 -6.48 -15.46
CA ARG A 68 -5.58 -5.57 -16.33
C ARG A 68 -4.13 -6.02 -16.48
N LEU A 69 -3.44 -6.37 -15.40
CA LEU A 69 -2.05 -6.87 -15.47
C LEU A 69 -1.93 -8.14 -16.30
N GLN A 70 -2.93 -9.04 -16.25
CA GLN A 70 -2.99 -10.23 -17.09
C GLN A 70 -3.20 -9.86 -18.57
N ALA A 71 -4.13 -8.94 -18.85
CA ALA A 71 -4.39 -8.48 -20.23
C ALA A 71 -3.17 -7.79 -20.84
N ASP A 72 -2.42 -7.03 -20.03
CA ASP A 72 -1.18 -6.35 -20.44
C ASP A 72 0.01 -7.34 -20.55
N GLY A 73 -0.15 -8.61 -20.15
CA GLY A 73 0.88 -9.64 -20.21
C GLY A 73 2.02 -9.49 -19.20
N VAL A 74 1.86 -8.59 -18.22
CA VAL A 74 2.93 -8.29 -17.24
C VAL A 74 2.80 -9.09 -15.93
N ALA A 75 1.65 -9.75 -15.70
CA ALA A 75 1.37 -10.44 -14.43
C ALA A 75 2.36 -11.57 -14.11
N ASP A 76 2.88 -12.25 -15.13
CA ASP A 76 3.74 -13.43 -14.98
C ASP A 76 5.20 -13.19 -15.41
N LEU A 77 5.56 -11.99 -15.89
CA LEU A 77 6.91 -11.69 -16.39
C LEU A 77 8.02 -12.07 -15.40
N ASN A 78 7.81 -11.84 -14.10
CA ASN A 78 8.80 -12.18 -13.10
C ASN A 78 9.04 -13.70 -12.97
N ARG A 79 8.08 -14.53 -13.34
CA ARG A 79 8.22 -16.00 -13.32
C ARG A 79 9.07 -16.52 -14.46
N GLU A 80 9.18 -15.76 -15.53
CA GLU A 80 9.99 -16.11 -16.71
C GLU A 80 11.47 -15.85 -16.49
N LEU A 81 11.81 -15.04 -15.46
CA LEU A 81 13.18 -14.73 -15.11
C LEU A 81 13.83 -15.91 -14.36
N SER A 82 15.03 -16.27 -14.79
CA SER A 82 15.84 -17.25 -14.05
C SER A 82 16.69 -16.57 -12.99
N LEU A 83 16.54 -17.00 -11.74
CA LEU A 83 17.40 -16.53 -10.66
C LEU A 83 18.81 -17.11 -10.85
N PRO A 84 19.87 -16.28 -10.88
CA PRO A 84 21.26 -16.76 -10.88
C PRO A 84 21.54 -17.69 -9.70
N ARG A 85 22.39 -18.71 -9.92
CA ARG A 85 22.79 -19.66 -8.88
C ARG A 85 24.30 -19.70 -8.73
N PRO A 86 24.84 -19.15 -7.64
CA PRO A 86 24.17 -18.48 -6.52
C PRO A 86 23.81 -17.02 -6.84
N ALA A 87 22.66 -16.55 -6.36
CA ALA A 87 22.34 -15.14 -6.30
C ALA A 87 23.07 -14.52 -5.11
N MET A 88 23.93 -13.55 -5.34
CA MET A 88 24.82 -12.98 -4.32
C MET A 88 24.67 -11.46 -4.18
N ARG A 89 23.99 -10.80 -5.13
CA ARG A 89 23.89 -9.34 -5.21
C ARG A 89 22.41 -8.94 -5.16
N PHE A 90 22.02 -8.29 -4.08
CA PHE A 90 20.63 -7.94 -3.83
C PHE A 90 20.43 -6.42 -3.77
N ALA A 91 19.54 -5.91 -4.62
CA ALA A 91 18.97 -4.58 -4.45
C ALA A 91 17.75 -4.70 -3.53
N ILE A 92 17.69 -3.90 -2.46
CA ILE A 92 16.62 -4.01 -1.47
C ILE A 92 15.84 -2.70 -1.43
N ILE A 93 14.55 -2.75 -1.71
CA ILE A 93 13.66 -1.60 -1.58
C ILE A 93 12.97 -1.69 -0.23
N SER A 94 13.30 -0.79 0.68
CA SER A 94 12.73 -0.77 2.03
C SER A 94 12.90 0.59 2.71
N ALA A 95 12.24 0.78 3.85
CA ALA A 95 12.61 1.86 4.76
C ALA A 95 13.83 1.42 5.60
N GLN A 96 14.78 2.31 5.80
CA GLN A 96 15.99 2.01 6.58
C GLN A 96 15.69 1.55 8.01
N THR A 97 14.57 2.02 8.57
CA THR A 97 14.13 1.69 9.93
C THR A 97 13.16 0.50 9.97
N ALA A 98 12.90 -0.16 8.84
CA ALA A 98 12.00 -1.31 8.81
C ALA A 98 12.64 -2.51 9.53
N ALA A 99 11.91 -3.11 10.47
CA ALA A 99 12.38 -4.29 11.21
C ALA A 99 12.76 -5.44 10.26
N GLY A 100 11.91 -5.73 9.26
CA GLY A 100 12.19 -6.78 8.28
C GLY A 100 13.46 -6.54 7.45
N TYR A 101 13.84 -5.28 7.20
CA TYR A 101 15.12 -4.97 6.57
C TYR A 101 16.28 -5.35 7.49
N GLY A 102 16.21 -4.95 8.76
CA GLY A 102 17.23 -5.30 9.75
C GLY A 102 17.39 -6.81 9.91
N ASP A 103 16.29 -7.54 10.04
CA ASP A 103 16.28 -8.99 10.15
C ASP A 103 16.90 -9.68 8.92
N PHE A 104 16.56 -9.18 7.72
CA PHE A 104 17.10 -9.72 6.47
C PHE A 104 18.62 -9.56 6.39
N ILE A 105 19.14 -8.36 6.65
CA ILE A 105 20.59 -8.08 6.65
C ILE A 105 21.29 -8.96 7.70
N HIS A 106 20.74 -9.04 8.90
CA HIS A 106 21.30 -9.86 9.96
C HIS A 106 21.42 -11.34 9.56
N GLN A 107 20.40 -11.92 8.91
CA GLN A 107 20.44 -13.29 8.43
C GLN A 107 21.50 -13.49 7.34
N LEU A 108 21.68 -12.53 6.43
CA LEU A 108 22.72 -12.61 5.40
C LEU A 108 24.13 -12.56 6.04
N GLU A 109 24.36 -11.68 7.00
CA GLU A 109 25.63 -11.56 7.71
C GLU A 109 25.97 -12.83 8.50
N GLN A 110 24.98 -13.40 9.19
CA GLN A 110 25.17 -14.66 9.93
C GLN A 110 25.43 -15.88 9.04
N SER A 111 25.04 -15.83 7.78
CA SER A 111 25.22 -16.95 6.87
C SER A 111 26.68 -17.26 6.56
N GLY A 112 27.60 -16.31 6.76
CA GLY A 112 29.02 -16.43 6.43
C GLY A 112 29.34 -16.35 4.94
N TYR A 113 28.35 -16.12 4.06
CA TYR A 113 28.56 -15.92 2.62
C TYR A 113 28.78 -14.45 2.29
N PRO A 114 29.58 -14.13 1.25
CA PRO A 114 29.90 -12.74 0.88
C PRO A 114 28.79 -12.07 0.05
N PHE A 115 27.60 -11.99 0.61
CA PHE A 115 26.50 -11.29 -0.03
C PHE A 115 26.78 -9.79 -0.16
N LYS A 116 26.40 -9.22 -1.29
CA LYS A 116 26.41 -7.78 -1.51
C LYS A 116 24.98 -7.26 -1.53
N THR A 117 24.71 -6.29 -0.68
CA THR A 117 23.38 -5.69 -0.58
C THR A 117 23.47 -4.18 -0.72
N GLN A 118 22.48 -3.60 -1.37
CA GLN A 118 22.31 -2.14 -1.38
C GLN A 118 20.85 -1.79 -1.09
N LEU A 119 20.67 -0.87 -0.14
CA LEU A 119 19.36 -0.33 0.17
C LEU A 119 19.01 0.81 -0.79
N PHE A 120 17.86 0.69 -1.40
CA PHE A 120 17.17 1.75 -2.15
C PHE A 120 16.01 2.24 -1.29
N PRO A 121 16.17 3.37 -0.59
CA PRO A 121 15.19 3.82 0.39
C PRO A 121 13.84 4.15 -0.25
N ALA A 122 12.76 3.62 0.31
CA ALA A 122 11.40 3.94 -0.08
C ALA A 122 10.47 3.99 1.14
N PHE A 123 9.36 4.71 1.01
CA PHE A 123 8.31 4.71 2.02
C PHE A 123 7.51 3.40 1.93
N MET A 124 7.29 2.77 3.08
CA MET A 124 6.51 1.52 3.16
C MET A 124 5.06 1.75 3.57
N GLN A 125 4.69 3.00 3.92
CA GLN A 125 3.36 3.39 4.35
C GLN A 125 3.04 4.82 3.90
N GLY A 126 1.74 5.12 3.72
CA GLY A 126 1.24 6.45 3.37
C GLY A 126 1.22 6.72 1.86
N GLU A 127 0.88 7.95 1.50
CA GLU A 127 0.62 8.37 0.11
C GLU A 127 1.87 8.35 -0.79
N LYS A 128 3.06 8.40 -0.20
CA LYS A 128 4.34 8.46 -0.95
C LYS A 128 4.90 7.09 -1.30
N VAL A 129 4.23 6.00 -0.94
CA VAL A 129 4.70 4.63 -1.18
C VAL A 129 4.95 4.41 -2.67
N GLU A 130 3.93 4.61 -3.50
CA GLU A 130 4.00 4.35 -4.94
C GLU A 130 5.12 5.12 -5.61
N SER A 131 5.16 6.43 -5.44
CA SER A 131 6.17 7.28 -6.07
C SER A 131 7.59 6.93 -5.63
N SER A 132 7.79 6.62 -4.36
CA SER A 132 9.13 6.29 -3.85
C SER A 132 9.62 4.92 -4.32
N ILE A 133 8.72 3.94 -4.45
CA ILE A 133 9.06 2.62 -5.00
C ILE A 133 9.38 2.72 -6.48
N ILE A 134 8.63 3.50 -7.26
CA ILE A 134 8.92 3.72 -8.69
C ILE A 134 10.32 4.31 -8.87
N VAL A 135 10.66 5.36 -8.12
CA VAL A 135 12.00 5.96 -8.17
C VAL A 135 13.09 4.96 -7.79
N ALA A 136 12.86 4.12 -6.79
CA ALA A 136 13.81 3.09 -6.41
C ALA A 136 14.00 2.05 -7.53
N LEU A 137 12.91 1.59 -8.17
CA LEU A 137 12.95 0.66 -9.29
C LEU A 137 13.64 1.24 -10.51
N GLU A 138 13.40 2.51 -10.86
CA GLU A 138 14.09 3.20 -11.97
C GLU A 138 15.61 3.27 -11.75
N ARG A 139 16.04 3.55 -10.52
CA ARG A 139 17.47 3.55 -10.17
C ARG A 139 18.08 2.16 -10.29
N ILE A 140 17.37 1.12 -9.81
CA ILE A 140 17.82 -0.27 -9.91
C ILE A 140 17.90 -0.69 -11.38
N ALA A 141 16.90 -0.32 -12.18
CA ALA A 141 16.88 -0.63 -13.61
C ALA A 141 18.05 0.02 -14.38
N ALA A 142 18.48 1.21 -13.98
CA ALA A 142 19.65 1.86 -14.57
C ALA A 142 20.98 1.13 -14.27
N GLU A 143 20.98 0.29 -13.22
CA GLU A 143 22.14 -0.49 -12.75
C GLU A 143 21.84 -2.01 -12.76
N GLN A 144 20.94 -2.47 -13.64
CA GLN A 144 20.41 -3.84 -13.60
C GLN A 144 21.49 -4.93 -13.61
N ASP A 145 22.61 -4.71 -14.31
CA ASP A 145 23.71 -5.68 -14.40
C ASP A 145 24.46 -5.88 -13.08
N GLN A 146 24.24 -5.02 -12.09
CA GLN A 146 24.89 -5.12 -10.79
C GLN A 146 24.11 -6.04 -9.82
N TRP A 147 22.87 -6.40 -10.15
CA TRP A 147 21.97 -7.10 -9.25
C TRP A 147 21.55 -8.46 -9.79
N ASP A 148 21.50 -9.43 -8.90
CA ASP A 148 21.00 -10.77 -9.19
C ASP A 148 19.50 -10.89 -8.84
N ALA A 149 19.03 -10.08 -7.89
CA ALA A 149 17.64 -9.99 -7.48
C ALA A 149 17.31 -8.63 -6.82
N VAL A 150 16.01 -8.29 -6.85
CA VAL A 150 15.42 -7.12 -6.18
C VAL A 150 14.40 -7.59 -5.17
#